data_f0456e26212d855c334eb9b4ae69f125
#
_entry.id   f0456e26212d855c334eb9b4ae69f125
#
_cell.length_a   1.000
_cell.length_b   1.000
_cell.length_c   1.000
_cell.angle_alpha   90.00
_cell.angle_beta   90.00
_cell.angle_gamma   90.00
#
_symmetry.space_group_name_H-M   'P 1'
#
loop_
_entity.id
_entity.type
_entity.pdbx_description
1 polymer ?
#
loop_
_entity_poly.entity_id
_entity_poly.type
_entity_poly.pdbx_seq_one_letter_code
_entity_poly.pdbx_strand_id
1 'polypeptide(L)'
;MTPETIGILGGTFNPVHIGHLRLATAVAEALKLKHVDLMPCAVPPHKPDSGLLPFEMRVSLLQGALETPPNASPSDARLQVSTLEGELPHPSYTWNLITEWRKRHASESPMFILGGEDFMHLDTWHRGLELPNITNFVVVPRCQADEETFRATIGRHWPKAVITEPDENNLLSAAITDETSCLY
;
A
#
# COMPACT_ATOMS: atom_id res chain seq x y z
N MET A 1 -12.32 -15.88 14.65
CA MET A 1 -10.90 -15.67 14.30
C MET A 1 -10.82 -14.30 13.67
N THR A 2 -9.95 -13.42 14.14
CA THR A 2 -9.67 -12.14 13.47
C THR A 2 -9.06 -12.43 12.09
N PRO A 3 -9.51 -11.78 11.02
CA PRO A 3 -8.93 -11.97 9.69
C PRO A 3 -7.43 -11.62 9.71
N GLU A 4 -6.63 -12.40 9.01
CA GLU A 4 -5.21 -12.10 8.83
C GLU A 4 -5.06 -10.85 7.97
N THR A 5 -4.17 -9.95 8.35
CA THR A 5 -3.94 -8.70 7.63
C THR A 5 -2.82 -8.87 6.62
N ILE A 6 -3.11 -8.50 5.37
CA ILE A 6 -2.17 -8.54 4.25
C ILE A 6 -1.86 -7.11 3.83
N GLY A 7 -0.57 -6.78 3.76
CA GLY A 7 -0.12 -5.51 3.19
C GLY A 7 -0.22 -5.52 1.67
N ILE A 8 -0.60 -4.41 1.07
CA ILE A 8 -0.58 -4.22 -0.39
C ILE A 8 0.24 -2.97 -0.68
N LEU A 9 1.42 -3.15 -1.25
CA LEU A 9 2.27 -2.05 -1.69
C LEU A 9 2.16 -1.92 -3.21
N GLY A 10 1.33 -0.97 -3.65
CA GLY A 10 1.24 -0.58 -5.04
C GLY A 10 2.44 0.28 -5.48
N GLY A 11 2.85 0.14 -6.72
CA GLY A 11 3.92 0.97 -7.25
C GLY A 11 4.22 0.72 -8.72
N THR A 12 4.87 1.68 -9.36
CA THR A 12 5.31 1.50 -10.74
C THR A 12 6.44 0.48 -10.84
N PHE A 13 7.34 0.42 -9.83
CA PHE A 13 8.54 -0.43 -9.79
C PHE A 13 9.34 -0.38 -11.10
N ASN A 14 9.78 0.80 -11.49
CA ASN A 14 10.43 1.04 -12.78
C ASN A 14 11.88 1.60 -12.66
N PRO A 15 12.85 0.76 -12.25
CA PRO A 15 12.70 -0.58 -11.68
C PRO A 15 12.41 -0.60 -10.17
N VAL A 16 12.23 -1.80 -9.62
CA VAL A 16 12.29 -2.01 -8.17
C VAL A 16 13.68 -1.63 -7.62
N HIS A 17 13.72 -1.13 -6.41
CA HIS A 17 14.97 -0.80 -5.71
C HIS A 17 14.87 -1.12 -4.21
N ILE A 18 16.01 -1.11 -3.54
CA ILE A 18 16.12 -1.49 -2.11
C ILE A 18 15.18 -0.68 -1.20
N GLY A 19 14.85 0.56 -1.56
CA GLY A 19 13.90 1.38 -0.80
C GLY A 19 12.49 0.79 -0.76
N HIS A 20 12.01 0.20 -1.88
CA HIS A 20 10.72 -0.47 -1.92
C HIS A 20 10.71 -1.70 -1.01
N LEU A 21 11.76 -2.52 -1.07
CA LEU A 21 11.86 -3.75 -0.29
C LEU A 21 11.96 -3.45 1.21
N ARG A 22 12.82 -2.50 1.58
CA ARG A 22 12.98 -2.07 2.98
C ARG A 22 11.69 -1.51 3.55
N LEU A 23 10.96 -0.69 2.78
CA LEU A 23 9.68 -0.16 3.20
C LEU A 23 8.68 -1.28 3.47
N ALA A 24 8.50 -2.20 2.50
CA ALA A 24 7.57 -3.31 2.63
C ALA A 24 7.92 -4.21 3.83
N THR A 25 9.22 -4.52 4.03
CA THR A 25 9.70 -5.31 5.16
C THR A 25 9.45 -4.60 6.48
N ALA A 26 9.80 -3.32 6.60
CA ALA A 26 9.63 -2.56 7.83
C ALA A 26 8.15 -2.48 8.24
N VAL A 27 7.24 -2.24 7.27
CA VAL A 27 5.80 -2.22 7.53
C VAL A 27 5.31 -3.62 7.95
N ALA A 28 5.74 -4.67 7.25
CA ALA A 28 5.35 -6.05 7.59
C ALA A 28 5.75 -6.44 9.03
N GLU A 29 6.95 -6.02 9.46
CA GLU A 29 7.47 -6.29 10.80
C GLU A 29 6.75 -5.46 11.86
N ALA A 30 6.65 -4.15 11.66
CA ALA A 30 6.04 -3.22 12.62
C ALA A 30 4.58 -3.57 12.90
N LEU A 31 3.83 -3.95 11.87
CA LEU A 31 2.39 -4.26 11.97
C LEU A 31 2.09 -5.75 12.06
N LYS A 32 3.12 -6.59 12.13
CA LYS A 32 2.99 -8.06 12.20
C LYS A 32 2.09 -8.62 11.11
N LEU A 33 2.22 -8.08 9.90
CA LEU A 33 1.43 -8.54 8.76
C LEU A 33 1.81 -9.98 8.41
N LYS A 34 0.87 -10.73 7.86
CA LYS A 34 1.12 -12.08 7.35
C LYS A 34 2.18 -12.04 6.24
N HIS A 35 1.97 -11.17 5.26
CA HIS A 35 2.91 -10.82 4.19
C HIS A 35 2.54 -9.48 3.55
N VAL A 36 3.35 -9.02 2.64
CA VAL A 36 3.08 -7.85 1.80
C VAL A 36 3.12 -8.26 0.32
N ASP A 37 2.03 -7.99 -0.38
CA ASP A 37 1.94 -8.08 -1.83
C ASP A 37 2.58 -6.85 -2.46
N LEU A 38 3.72 -7.05 -3.16
CA LEU A 38 4.29 -6.04 -4.05
C LEU A 38 3.53 -6.10 -5.37
N MET A 39 2.77 -5.05 -5.66
CA MET A 39 1.80 -5.04 -6.74
C MET A 39 2.18 -4.02 -7.81
N PRO A 40 2.87 -4.43 -8.89
CA PRO A 40 3.27 -3.52 -9.95
C PRO A 40 2.05 -2.98 -10.69
N CYS A 41 2.01 -1.64 -10.83
CA CYS A 41 0.99 -0.98 -11.61
C CYS A 41 1.08 -1.37 -13.09
N ALA A 42 0.00 -1.86 -13.68
CA ALA A 42 -0.01 -2.28 -15.07
C ALA A 42 0.20 -1.09 -16.01
N VAL A 43 -0.68 -0.08 -15.92
CA VAL A 43 -0.61 1.17 -16.68
C VAL A 43 -0.77 2.34 -15.71
N PRO A 44 0.33 3.03 -15.32
CA PRO A 44 0.26 4.14 -14.39
C PRO A 44 -0.58 5.28 -14.98
N PRO A 45 -1.71 5.67 -14.36
CA PRO A 45 -2.62 6.66 -14.92
C PRO A 45 -2.04 8.08 -14.99
N HIS A 46 -0.99 8.35 -14.22
CA HIS A 46 -0.41 9.69 -14.07
C HIS A 46 1.02 9.81 -14.61
N LYS A 47 1.57 8.78 -15.27
CA LYS A 47 2.92 8.83 -15.81
C LYS A 47 2.91 8.69 -17.33
N PRO A 48 3.70 9.51 -18.06
CA PRO A 48 3.84 9.33 -19.49
C PRO A 48 4.52 7.99 -19.78
N ASP A 49 4.14 7.34 -20.91
CA ASP A 49 4.70 6.05 -21.35
C ASP A 49 6.21 6.08 -21.66
N SER A 50 6.79 7.28 -21.79
CA SER A 50 8.21 7.43 -22.10
C SER A 50 9.10 6.95 -20.96
N GLY A 51 9.85 5.87 -21.19
CA GLY A 51 10.79 5.30 -20.23
C GLY A 51 10.19 4.29 -19.25
N LEU A 52 8.91 3.93 -19.42
CA LEU A 52 8.31 2.86 -18.65
C LEU A 52 8.70 1.49 -19.20
N LEU A 53 9.30 0.65 -18.37
CA LEU A 53 9.58 -0.74 -18.73
C LEU A 53 8.26 -1.51 -18.90
N PRO A 54 8.19 -2.50 -19.83
CA PRO A 54 7.03 -3.37 -19.96
C PRO A 54 6.63 -4.01 -18.64
N PHE A 55 5.32 -4.20 -18.44
CA PHE A 55 4.77 -4.77 -17.19
C PHE A 55 5.46 -6.08 -16.79
N GLU A 56 5.57 -7.02 -17.72
CA GLU A 56 6.21 -8.33 -17.50
C GLU A 56 7.68 -8.21 -17.08
N MET A 57 8.40 -7.23 -17.65
CA MET A 57 9.79 -6.98 -17.25
C MET A 57 9.86 -6.46 -15.81
N ARG A 58 8.96 -5.55 -15.42
CA ARG A 58 8.92 -5.02 -14.05
C ARG A 58 8.54 -6.10 -13.05
N VAL A 59 7.61 -7.00 -13.40
CA VAL A 59 7.27 -8.21 -12.64
C VAL A 59 8.49 -9.11 -12.47
N SER A 60 9.20 -9.43 -13.57
CA SER A 60 10.40 -10.27 -13.53
C SER A 60 11.52 -9.68 -12.67
N LEU A 61 11.72 -8.36 -12.74
CA LEU A 61 12.70 -7.65 -11.89
C LEU A 61 12.30 -7.72 -10.40
N LEU A 62 11.00 -7.58 -10.09
CA LEU A 62 10.50 -7.75 -8.73
C LEU A 62 10.73 -9.17 -8.21
N GLN A 63 10.39 -10.18 -9.01
CA GLN A 63 10.59 -11.59 -8.66
C GLN A 63 12.07 -11.87 -8.39
N GLY A 64 12.96 -11.46 -9.32
CA GLY A 64 14.40 -11.61 -9.15
C GLY A 64 14.95 -10.88 -7.91
N ALA A 65 14.37 -9.72 -7.54
CA ALA A 65 14.77 -9.01 -6.33
C ALA A 65 14.34 -9.71 -5.04
N LEU A 66 13.33 -10.57 -5.10
CA LEU A 66 12.89 -11.41 -3.97
C LEU A 66 13.55 -12.79 -3.96
N GLU A 67 14.23 -13.21 -5.04
CA GLU A 67 15.03 -14.43 -5.05
C GLU A 67 16.15 -14.29 -4.01
N THR A 68 16.03 -15.08 -2.97
CA THR A 68 16.78 -14.94 -1.74
C THR A 68 18.23 -15.38 -1.91
N PRO A 69 19.23 -14.56 -1.56
CA PRO A 69 20.59 -15.06 -1.39
C PRO A 69 20.63 -16.11 -0.26
N PRO A 70 21.58 -17.07 -0.29
CA PRO A 70 21.65 -18.21 0.64
C PRO A 70 21.66 -17.88 2.15
N ASN A 71 21.71 -16.60 2.52
CA ASN A 71 21.78 -16.10 3.90
C ASN A 71 20.68 -15.09 4.25
N ALA A 72 19.53 -15.17 3.59
CA ALA A 72 18.43 -14.24 3.85
C ALA A 72 17.82 -14.41 5.24
N SER A 73 17.38 -13.28 5.80
CA SER A 73 16.64 -13.25 7.06
C SER A 73 15.23 -13.84 6.90
N PRO A 74 14.65 -14.48 7.95
CA PRO A 74 13.25 -14.92 7.93
C PRO A 74 12.23 -13.82 7.60
N SER A 75 12.58 -12.55 7.76
CA SER A 75 11.75 -11.40 7.39
C SER A 75 11.53 -11.28 5.88
N ASP A 76 12.46 -11.76 5.06
CA ASP A 76 12.36 -11.69 3.60
C ASP A 76 11.26 -12.60 3.04
N ALA A 77 10.87 -13.63 3.79
CA ALA A 77 9.78 -14.55 3.44
C ALA A 77 8.37 -13.92 3.47
N ARG A 78 8.26 -12.65 3.92
CA ARG A 78 6.98 -11.94 4.03
C ARG A 78 6.64 -11.06 2.83
N LEU A 79 7.47 -11.04 1.80
CA LEU A 79 7.21 -10.27 0.59
C LEU A 79 6.90 -11.23 -0.56
N GLN A 80 5.89 -10.91 -1.35
CA GLN A 80 5.57 -11.66 -2.57
C GLN A 80 5.13 -10.72 -3.68
N VAL A 81 5.26 -11.15 -4.93
CA VAL A 81 4.81 -10.37 -6.09
C VAL A 81 3.39 -10.80 -6.45
N SER A 82 2.49 -9.83 -6.57
CA SER A 82 1.15 -10.03 -7.09
C SER A 82 1.01 -9.39 -8.46
N THR A 83 0.54 -10.14 -9.43
CA THR A 83 0.28 -9.66 -10.81
C THR A 83 -1.18 -9.27 -11.04
N LEU A 84 -1.98 -9.22 -9.98
CA LEU A 84 -3.42 -8.99 -10.05
C LEU A 84 -3.79 -7.76 -10.89
N GLU A 85 -3.03 -6.67 -10.77
CA GLU A 85 -3.33 -5.44 -11.52
C GLU A 85 -3.22 -5.63 -13.05
N GLY A 86 -2.32 -6.51 -13.51
CA GLY A 86 -2.18 -6.86 -14.91
C GLY A 86 -3.39 -7.62 -15.50
N GLU A 87 -4.25 -8.17 -14.65
CA GLU A 87 -5.46 -8.90 -15.05
C GLU A 87 -6.71 -7.99 -15.12
N LEU A 88 -6.59 -6.75 -14.62
CA LEU A 88 -7.73 -5.83 -14.54
C LEU A 88 -7.91 -5.03 -15.83
N PRO A 89 -9.14 -4.60 -16.14
CA PRO A 89 -9.39 -3.64 -17.21
C PRO A 89 -8.63 -2.33 -16.99
N HIS A 90 -8.07 -1.76 -18.06
CA HIS A 90 -7.36 -0.48 -18.00
C HIS A 90 -8.28 0.72 -18.25
N PRO A 91 -8.00 1.85 -17.60
CA PRO A 91 -7.01 2.06 -16.54
C PRO A 91 -7.40 1.34 -15.25
N SER A 92 -6.44 0.68 -14.61
CA SER A 92 -6.66 0.02 -13.33
C SER A 92 -6.54 1.04 -12.19
N TYR A 93 -7.65 1.34 -11.56
CA TYR A 93 -7.69 2.21 -10.39
C TYR A 93 -7.56 1.41 -9.09
N THR A 94 -6.97 2.01 -8.08
CA THR A 94 -6.80 1.38 -6.75
C THR A 94 -8.12 0.87 -6.17
N TRP A 95 -9.23 1.58 -6.39
CA TRP A 95 -10.55 1.12 -5.98
C TRP A 95 -10.91 -0.24 -6.60
N ASN A 96 -10.71 -0.39 -7.91
CA ASN A 96 -11.01 -1.64 -8.63
C ASN A 96 -10.08 -2.76 -8.18
N LEU A 97 -8.82 -2.43 -7.99
CA LEU A 97 -7.78 -3.36 -7.52
C LEU A 97 -8.14 -3.94 -6.15
N ILE A 98 -8.39 -3.09 -5.15
CA ILE A 98 -8.74 -3.53 -3.79
C ILE A 98 -10.07 -4.29 -3.78
N THR A 99 -11.04 -3.84 -4.58
CA THR A 99 -12.34 -4.53 -4.71
C THR A 99 -12.16 -5.95 -5.25
N GLU A 100 -11.35 -6.14 -6.28
CA GLU A 100 -11.08 -7.46 -6.85
C GLU A 100 -10.21 -8.32 -5.91
N TRP A 101 -9.21 -7.71 -5.26
CA TRP A 101 -8.40 -8.38 -4.26
C TRP A 101 -9.28 -8.97 -3.14
N ARG A 102 -10.19 -8.19 -2.59
CA ARG A 102 -11.12 -8.64 -1.52
C ARG A 102 -12.00 -9.80 -1.94
N LYS A 103 -12.43 -9.86 -3.21
CA LYS A 103 -13.21 -11.00 -3.71
C LYS A 103 -12.39 -12.29 -3.71
N ARG A 104 -11.09 -12.20 -4.03
CA ARG A 104 -10.18 -13.36 -4.08
C ARG A 104 -9.69 -13.77 -2.70
N HIS A 105 -9.69 -12.85 -1.74
CA HIS A 105 -9.15 -12.99 -0.38
C HIS A 105 -10.21 -12.72 0.68
N ALA A 106 -11.37 -13.36 0.60
CA ALA A 106 -12.53 -13.06 1.43
C ALA A 106 -12.32 -13.28 2.94
N SER A 107 -11.33 -14.07 3.34
CA SER A 107 -10.98 -14.34 4.74
C SER A 107 -9.88 -13.43 5.28
N GLU A 108 -9.32 -12.54 4.46
CA GLU A 108 -8.18 -11.68 4.79
C GLU A 108 -8.60 -10.20 4.75
N SER A 109 -7.85 -9.36 5.46
CA SER A 109 -8.09 -7.92 5.53
C SER A 109 -6.98 -7.18 4.77
N PRO A 110 -7.29 -6.36 3.75
CA PRO A 110 -6.29 -5.58 3.05
C PRO A 110 -5.83 -4.38 3.88
N MET A 111 -4.53 -4.10 3.80
CA MET A 111 -3.92 -2.90 4.34
C MET A 111 -3.08 -2.24 3.23
N PHE A 112 -3.58 -1.16 2.66
CA PHE A 112 -2.93 -0.48 1.55
C PHE A 112 -1.82 0.43 2.05
N ILE A 113 -0.60 0.21 1.55
CA ILE A 113 0.62 0.94 1.94
C ILE A 113 0.89 2.00 0.88
N LEU A 114 0.93 3.28 1.28
CA LEU A 114 1.18 4.39 0.37
C LEU A 114 2.07 5.46 1.00
N GLY A 115 2.72 6.25 0.16
CA GLY A 115 3.48 7.41 0.60
C GLY A 115 2.58 8.56 1.05
N GLY A 116 3.08 9.39 1.96
CA GLY A 116 2.33 10.55 2.46
C GLY A 116 1.90 11.52 1.37
N GLU A 117 2.73 11.73 0.33
CA GLU A 117 2.37 12.58 -0.81
C GLU A 117 1.15 12.04 -1.58
N ASP A 118 1.11 10.72 -1.83
CA ASP A 118 -0.03 10.07 -2.48
C ASP A 118 -1.28 10.16 -1.60
N PHE A 119 -1.11 10.02 -0.28
CA PHE A 119 -2.21 10.15 0.68
C PHE A 119 -2.83 11.54 0.68
N MET A 120 -2.01 12.60 0.63
CA MET A 120 -2.49 13.99 0.56
C MET A 120 -3.33 14.27 -0.69
N HIS A 121 -3.13 13.51 -1.76
CA HIS A 121 -3.78 13.68 -3.05
C HIS A 121 -4.83 12.58 -3.36
N LEU A 122 -5.29 11.84 -2.36
CA LEU A 122 -6.34 10.81 -2.53
C LEU A 122 -7.63 11.36 -3.14
N ASP A 123 -7.94 12.64 -2.94
CA ASP A 123 -9.08 13.31 -3.54
C ASP A 123 -9.00 13.41 -5.08
N THR A 124 -7.80 13.27 -5.64
CA THR A 124 -7.59 13.22 -7.10
C THR A 124 -7.71 11.81 -7.68
N TRP A 125 -7.74 10.79 -6.82
CA TRP A 125 -7.83 9.41 -7.24
C TRP A 125 -9.29 9.01 -7.54
N HIS A 126 -9.48 8.08 -8.48
CA HIS A 126 -10.80 7.52 -8.74
C HIS A 126 -11.38 6.88 -7.47
N ARG A 127 -12.42 7.49 -6.92
CA ARG A 127 -13.05 7.11 -5.64
C ARG A 127 -12.06 7.06 -4.46
N GLY A 128 -11.01 7.89 -4.49
CA GLY A 128 -9.94 7.83 -3.50
C GLY A 128 -10.42 8.07 -2.07
N LEU A 129 -11.34 9.03 -1.87
CA LEU A 129 -11.90 9.31 -0.55
C LEU A 129 -12.87 8.23 -0.04
N GLU A 130 -13.30 7.31 -0.91
CA GLU A 130 -14.12 6.17 -0.52
C GLU A 130 -13.29 4.91 -0.18
N LEU A 131 -12.01 4.90 -0.52
CA LEU A 131 -11.10 3.76 -0.24
C LEU A 131 -11.14 3.30 1.23
N PRO A 132 -11.26 4.18 2.25
CA PRO A 132 -11.41 3.73 3.63
C PRO A 132 -12.61 2.83 3.91
N ASN A 133 -13.60 2.77 3.01
CA ASN A 133 -14.73 1.83 3.15
C ASN A 133 -14.35 0.38 2.78
N ILE A 134 -13.19 0.17 2.14
CA ILE A 134 -12.79 -1.14 1.63
C ILE A 134 -11.39 -1.59 2.04
N THR A 135 -10.58 -0.73 2.62
CA THR A 135 -9.21 -1.08 3.06
C THR A 135 -8.74 -0.21 4.21
N ASN A 136 -7.88 -0.75 5.06
CA ASN A 136 -7.06 0.04 5.96
C ASN A 136 -5.90 0.67 5.20
N PHE A 137 -5.30 1.72 5.79
CA PHE A 137 -4.13 2.38 5.24
C PHE A 137 -2.93 2.32 6.17
N VAL A 138 -1.74 2.24 5.58
CA VAL A 138 -0.49 2.65 6.20
C VAL A 138 0.08 3.79 5.37
N VAL A 139 0.16 4.96 5.97
CA VAL A 139 0.77 6.14 5.34
C VAL A 139 2.21 6.24 5.81
N VAL A 140 3.15 6.11 4.90
CA VAL A 140 4.57 6.20 5.23
C VAL A 140 5.06 7.62 5.01
N PRO A 141 5.61 8.27 6.05
CA PRO A 141 6.16 9.61 5.94
C PRO A 141 7.22 9.69 4.83
N ARG A 142 7.12 10.72 4.00
CA ARG A 142 8.13 10.99 2.99
C ARG A 142 8.18 12.48 2.69
N CYS A 143 9.40 13.05 2.70
CA CYS A 143 9.64 14.45 2.34
C CYS A 143 8.78 15.44 3.14
N GLN A 144 7.77 16.05 2.51
CA GLN A 144 6.91 17.08 3.11
C GLN A 144 5.65 16.53 3.79
N ALA A 145 5.44 15.23 3.74
CA ALA A 145 4.30 14.57 4.39
C ALA A 145 4.66 14.20 5.83
N ASP A 146 4.62 15.17 6.71
CA ASP A 146 4.82 15.03 8.14
C ASP A 146 3.49 14.74 8.89
N GLU A 147 3.56 14.59 10.19
CA GLU A 147 2.40 14.34 11.05
C GLU A 147 1.35 15.45 10.96
N GLU A 148 1.79 16.73 10.91
CA GLU A 148 0.88 17.86 10.81
C GLU A 148 0.06 17.78 9.51
N THR A 149 0.73 17.49 8.41
CA THR A 149 0.12 17.30 7.09
C THR A 149 -0.83 16.12 7.07
N PHE A 150 -0.46 15.00 7.71
CA PHE A 150 -1.33 13.85 7.87
C PHE A 150 -2.61 14.21 8.64
N ARG A 151 -2.50 14.84 9.81
CA ARG A 151 -3.64 15.29 10.63
C ARG A 151 -4.53 16.28 9.86
N ALA A 152 -3.94 17.21 9.14
CA ALA A 152 -4.69 18.18 8.31
C ALA A 152 -5.46 17.50 7.17
N THR A 153 -4.86 16.48 6.52
CA THR A 153 -5.51 15.70 5.46
C THR A 153 -6.70 14.90 6.00
N ILE A 154 -6.53 14.20 7.13
CA ILE A 154 -7.62 13.50 7.80
C ILE A 154 -8.76 14.47 8.17
N GLY A 155 -8.45 15.59 8.82
CA GLY A 155 -9.45 16.59 9.23
C GLY A 155 -10.21 17.20 8.06
N ARG A 156 -9.55 17.37 6.90
CA ARG A 156 -10.17 17.89 5.69
C ARG A 156 -11.16 16.93 5.06
N HIS A 157 -10.76 15.67 4.89
CA HIS A 157 -11.53 14.70 4.10
C HIS A 157 -12.45 13.81 4.94
N TRP A 158 -12.07 13.56 6.18
CA TRP A 158 -12.85 12.73 7.11
C TRP A 158 -13.01 13.42 8.48
N PRO A 159 -13.78 14.52 8.55
CA PRO A 159 -13.87 15.37 9.74
C PRO A 159 -14.48 14.68 10.96
N LYS A 160 -15.03 13.49 10.80
CA LYS A 160 -15.53 12.65 11.91
C LYS A 160 -14.50 11.62 12.39
N ALA A 161 -13.36 11.51 11.72
CA ALA A 161 -12.33 10.58 12.11
C ALA A 161 -11.76 10.92 13.50
N VAL A 162 -11.51 9.88 14.28
CA VAL A 162 -10.88 10.03 15.60
C VAL A 162 -9.40 9.70 15.47
N ILE A 163 -8.55 10.71 15.68
CA ILE A 163 -7.10 10.56 15.67
C ILE A 163 -6.63 10.31 17.10
N THR A 164 -5.89 9.24 17.33
CA THR A 164 -5.25 8.93 18.62
C THR A 164 -3.84 9.52 18.67
N GLU A 165 -3.31 9.67 19.88
CA GLU A 165 -1.88 9.94 20.05
C GLU A 165 -1.03 8.73 19.64
N PRO A 166 0.26 8.95 19.26
CA PRO A 166 1.16 7.87 18.90
C PRO A 166 1.26 6.80 20.00
N ASP A 167 1.28 5.55 19.59
CA ASP A 167 1.48 4.41 20.48
C ASP A 167 2.96 4.21 20.87
N GLU A 168 3.26 3.12 21.59
CA GLU A 168 4.62 2.74 21.99
C GLU A 168 5.60 2.51 20.82
N ASN A 169 5.06 2.27 19.61
CA ASN A 169 5.82 2.10 18.37
C ASN A 169 5.87 3.40 17.55
N ASN A 170 5.40 4.51 18.12
CA ASN A 170 5.28 5.81 17.45
C ASN A 170 4.35 5.79 16.23
N LEU A 171 3.31 4.93 16.27
CA LEU A 171 2.28 4.84 15.25
C LEU A 171 1.08 5.69 15.64
N LEU A 172 0.77 6.67 14.80
CA LEU A 172 -0.44 7.49 14.90
C LEU A 172 -1.58 6.75 14.20
N SER A 173 -2.72 6.64 14.84
CA SER A 173 -3.91 6.00 14.26
C SER A 173 -5.05 6.98 14.08
N ALA A 174 -5.73 6.91 12.93
CA ALA A 174 -6.96 7.62 12.66
C ALA A 174 -8.07 6.62 12.29
N ALA A 175 -9.07 6.47 13.15
CA ALA A 175 -10.26 5.69 12.85
C ALA A 175 -11.15 6.50 11.89
N ILE A 176 -11.25 6.07 10.63
CA ILE A 176 -12.00 6.78 9.59
C ILE A 176 -13.43 6.26 9.49
N THR A 177 -13.61 4.94 9.61
CA THR A 177 -14.91 4.27 9.69
C THR A 177 -14.94 3.36 10.93
N ASP A 178 -16.08 2.73 11.21
CA ASP A 178 -16.21 1.78 12.32
C ASP A 178 -15.32 0.54 12.15
N GLU A 179 -14.91 0.22 10.90
CA GLU A 179 -14.18 -1.00 10.57
C GLU A 179 -12.77 -0.73 10.04
N THR A 180 -12.46 0.52 9.67
CA THR A 180 -11.19 0.84 8.99
C THR A 180 -10.44 1.99 9.65
N SER A 181 -9.12 1.87 9.66
CA SER A 181 -8.19 2.85 10.21
C SER A 181 -7.11 3.22 9.21
N CYS A 182 -6.53 4.39 9.43
CA CYS A 182 -5.32 4.86 8.77
C CYS A 182 -4.21 4.96 9.81
N LEU A 183 -3.06 4.35 9.53
CA LEU A 183 -1.85 4.39 10.37
C LEU A 183 -0.81 5.29 9.70
N TYR A 184 -0.11 6.08 10.52
CA TYR A 184 0.97 6.98 10.09
C TYR A 184 2.23 6.74 10.90
#